data_0cecf75b67f730acbe0a9b3ef6058037
#
_entry.id   0cecf75b67f730acbe0a9b3ef6058037
#
_cell.length_a   1.000
_cell.length_b   1.000
_cell.length_c   1.000
_cell.angle_alpha   90.00
_cell.angle_beta   90.00
_cell.angle_gamma   90.00
#
_symmetry.space_group_name_H-M   'P 1'
#
loop_
_entity.id
_entity.type
_entity.pdbx_description
1 polymer ?
#
loop_
_entity_poly.entity_id
_entity_poly.type
_entity_poly.pdbx_seq_one_letter_code
_entity_poly.pdbx_strand_id
1 'polypeptide(L)'
;MSENYRSIWTDLCKLTLRQGYVQAGVRTRFINMGPEDGKPLIMIHGMGGSWENLFCNYAAHAEHFNTFGYDMIGHGFTEKPDKVRSTVEYAEHLKDFMDAMKIKKASLLGLSLGSWVATKFASLYPERVDKVTMISAWGRPYTSQEQIDQNKELMSKSRERRIAAVINPTWEAMDEVFAWLIKDPTKRVPDLLALRQIIYRQPEMKRAMENILDGLDPDTWNTNAIPDEEVRKIKAQYLIIAAVDHKDVFLESAYQYAKLLPNNKLVEIHGTSHFPHLERTDDFNRLNIEFLQGR
;
A
#
# COMPACT_ATOMS: atom_id res chain seq x y z
N MET A 1 27.86 -2.69 15.05
CA MET A 1 26.39 -2.70 14.92
C MET A 1 25.88 -1.60 15.85
N SER A 2 25.03 -0.68 15.38
CA SER A 2 24.49 0.35 16.27
C SER A 2 23.64 -0.32 17.35
N GLU A 3 23.67 0.20 18.58
CA GLU A 3 22.87 -0.30 19.71
C GLU A 3 21.34 -0.30 19.45
N ASN A 4 20.90 0.29 18.34
CA ASN A 4 19.49 0.48 17.95
C ASN A 4 19.13 -0.15 16.60
N TYR A 5 19.74 -1.30 16.23
CA TYR A 5 19.36 -2.00 15.01
C TYR A 5 17.91 -2.52 15.13
N ARG A 6 17.02 -2.01 14.25
CA ARG A 6 15.65 -2.50 14.10
C ARG A 6 15.59 -3.50 12.94
N SER A 7 15.19 -4.72 13.21
CA SER A 7 14.86 -5.72 12.20
C SER A 7 13.35 -5.81 12.03
N ILE A 8 12.87 -6.17 10.82
CA ILE A 8 11.44 -6.50 10.64
C ILE A 8 11.00 -7.61 11.59
N TRP A 9 11.90 -8.52 11.95
CA TRP A 9 11.63 -9.64 12.85
C TRP A 9 11.43 -9.21 14.30
N THR A 10 12.01 -8.09 14.75
CA THR A 10 11.75 -7.57 16.11
C THR A 10 10.29 -7.18 16.34
N ASP A 11 9.58 -6.84 15.26
CA ASP A 11 8.15 -6.57 15.32
C ASP A 11 7.32 -7.83 15.00
N LEU A 12 7.68 -8.57 13.96
CA LEU A 12 6.89 -9.71 13.48
C LEU A 12 6.91 -10.93 14.45
N CYS A 13 8.01 -11.13 15.21
CA CYS A 13 8.12 -12.24 16.16
C CYS A 13 7.39 -12.01 17.50
N LYS A 14 6.73 -10.86 17.69
CA LYS A 14 5.97 -10.59 18.92
C LYS A 14 4.75 -11.49 19.10
N LEU A 15 4.18 -11.96 18.00
CA LEU A 15 3.03 -12.87 17.97
C LEU A 15 3.31 -14.00 16.97
N THR A 16 2.55 -15.08 17.10
CA THR A 16 2.55 -16.16 16.12
C THR A 16 2.12 -15.62 14.76
N LEU A 17 2.93 -15.87 13.73
CA LEU A 17 2.63 -15.52 12.36
C LEU A 17 2.50 -16.78 11.49
N ARG A 18 1.63 -16.71 10.50
CA ARG A 18 1.50 -17.69 9.43
C ARG A 18 1.85 -17.00 8.12
N GLN A 19 2.84 -17.53 7.40
CA GLN A 19 3.20 -17.09 6.07
C GLN A 19 3.05 -18.24 5.10
N GLY A 20 2.63 -17.99 3.88
CA GLY A 20 2.46 -19.01 2.87
C GLY A 20 1.99 -18.46 1.53
N TYR A 21 1.44 -19.38 0.75
CA TYR A 21 0.85 -19.07 -0.55
C TYR A 21 -0.56 -19.62 -0.62
N VAL A 22 -1.43 -18.90 -1.32
CA VAL A 22 -2.80 -19.31 -1.63
C VAL A 22 -3.06 -19.10 -3.12
N GLN A 23 -3.94 -19.91 -3.70
CA GLN A 23 -4.39 -19.69 -5.07
C GLN A 23 -5.53 -18.66 -5.07
N ALA A 24 -5.23 -17.45 -5.53
CA ALA A 24 -6.16 -16.32 -5.63
C ALA A 24 -6.13 -15.74 -7.05
N GLY A 25 -6.70 -16.45 -8.01
CA GLY A 25 -6.49 -16.21 -9.44
C GLY A 25 -5.07 -16.56 -9.90
N VAL A 26 -4.07 -16.17 -9.11
CA VAL A 26 -2.65 -16.51 -9.24
C VAL A 26 -2.12 -17.05 -7.91
N ARG A 27 -0.91 -17.65 -7.91
CA ARG A 27 -0.22 -18.05 -6.69
C ARG A 27 0.22 -16.81 -5.91
N THR A 28 -0.52 -16.51 -4.83
CA THR A 28 -0.41 -15.28 -4.06
C THR A 28 0.25 -15.53 -2.72
N ARG A 29 1.34 -14.82 -2.42
CA ARG A 29 2.02 -14.85 -1.12
C ARG A 29 1.27 -14.00 -0.11
N PHE A 30 1.16 -14.50 1.11
CA PHE A 30 0.48 -13.80 2.21
C PHE A 30 1.16 -13.97 3.56
N ILE A 31 0.80 -13.10 4.51
CA ILE A 31 1.02 -13.21 5.95
C ILE A 31 -0.32 -13.11 6.67
N ASN A 32 -0.43 -13.80 7.80
CA ASN A 32 -1.57 -13.69 8.70
C ASN A 32 -1.09 -13.74 10.16
N MET A 33 -1.63 -12.87 11.00
CA MET A 33 -1.36 -12.77 12.43
C MET A 33 -2.65 -12.43 13.19
N GLY A 34 -2.69 -12.81 14.46
CA GLY A 34 -3.79 -12.50 15.38
C GLY A 34 -4.83 -13.60 15.50
N PRO A 35 -5.92 -13.36 16.26
CA PRO A 35 -6.93 -14.35 16.56
C PRO A 35 -7.73 -14.73 15.30
N GLU A 36 -7.94 -16.03 15.08
CA GLU A 36 -8.63 -16.54 13.88
C GLU A 36 -10.11 -16.10 13.81
N ASP A 37 -10.75 -15.89 14.95
CA ASP A 37 -12.12 -15.39 15.09
C ASP A 37 -12.22 -13.86 15.18
N GLY A 38 -11.08 -13.17 15.13
CA GLY A 38 -11.02 -11.71 15.12
C GLY A 38 -11.61 -11.10 13.85
N LYS A 39 -12.05 -9.84 13.93
CA LYS A 39 -12.49 -9.11 12.73
C LYS A 39 -11.36 -9.02 11.71
N PRO A 40 -11.59 -9.38 10.43
CA PRO A 40 -10.53 -9.34 9.43
C PRO A 40 -10.07 -7.92 9.12
N LEU A 41 -8.74 -7.73 9.09
CA LEU A 41 -8.05 -6.54 8.61
C LEU A 41 -7.07 -6.96 7.51
N ILE A 42 -7.15 -6.37 6.33
CA ILE A 42 -6.22 -6.64 5.23
C ILE A 42 -5.37 -5.40 4.96
N MET A 43 -4.05 -5.57 5.04
CA MET A 43 -3.06 -4.53 4.77
C MET A 43 -2.49 -4.69 3.36
N ILE A 44 -2.55 -3.63 2.55
CA ILE A 44 -2.23 -3.61 1.12
C ILE A 44 -1.06 -2.65 0.89
N HIS A 45 0.05 -3.18 0.39
CA HIS A 45 1.27 -2.42 0.14
C HIS A 45 1.18 -1.49 -1.08
N GLY A 46 2.18 -0.61 -1.23
CA GLY A 46 2.30 0.30 -2.37
C GLY A 46 3.01 -0.31 -3.59
N MET A 47 3.13 0.51 -4.65
CA MET A 47 3.75 0.17 -5.92
C MET A 47 5.17 -0.39 -5.76
N GLY A 48 5.45 -1.52 -6.41
CA GLY A 48 6.74 -2.21 -6.38
C GLY A 48 7.12 -2.78 -5.00
N GLY A 49 6.17 -2.78 -4.05
CA GLY A 49 6.36 -3.27 -2.68
C GLY A 49 6.05 -4.73 -2.48
N SER A 50 5.92 -5.07 -1.21
CA SER A 50 5.48 -6.37 -0.69
C SER A 50 4.86 -6.14 0.70
N TRP A 51 4.21 -7.15 1.26
CA TRP A 51 3.54 -7.00 2.56
C TRP A 51 4.48 -6.50 3.67
N GLU A 52 5.78 -6.76 3.57
CA GLU A 52 6.76 -6.29 4.55
C GLU A 52 6.89 -4.76 4.63
N ASN A 53 6.40 -4.02 3.66
CA ASN A 53 6.35 -2.55 3.78
C ASN A 53 5.53 -2.07 4.98
N LEU A 54 4.65 -2.93 5.51
CA LEU A 54 3.78 -2.67 6.66
C LEU A 54 4.20 -3.47 7.91
N PHE A 55 5.43 -4.00 7.95
CA PHE A 55 5.91 -4.92 8.98
C PHE A 55 5.70 -4.41 10.41
N CYS A 56 5.88 -3.12 10.64
CA CYS A 56 5.77 -2.48 11.95
C CYS A 56 4.32 -2.32 12.46
N ASN A 57 3.35 -2.64 11.62
CA ASN A 57 1.94 -2.47 11.94
C ASN A 57 1.25 -3.80 12.27
N TYR A 58 1.74 -4.94 11.74
CA TYR A 58 1.06 -6.23 11.90
C TYR A 58 0.85 -6.63 13.36
N ALA A 59 1.92 -6.65 14.18
CA ALA A 59 1.83 -7.15 15.55
C ALA A 59 0.84 -6.33 16.40
N ALA A 60 0.92 -5.00 16.36
CA ALA A 60 0.02 -4.13 17.11
C ALA A 60 -1.46 -4.32 16.71
N HIS A 61 -1.73 -4.45 15.41
CA HIS A 61 -3.09 -4.68 14.94
C HIS A 61 -3.57 -6.11 15.22
N ALA A 62 -2.67 -7.09 15.17
CA ALA A 62 -2.97 -8.48 15.42
C ALA A 62 -3.33 -8.79 16.89
N GLU A 63 -3.06 -7.89 17.82
CA GLU A 63 -3.59 -7.96 19.18
C GLU A 63 -5.12 -7.78 19.23
N HIS A 64 -5.71 -7.20 18.18
CA HIS A 64 -7.12 -6.79 18.14
C HIS A 64 -7.90 -7.35 16.95
N PHE A 65 -7.21 -7.74 15.88
CA PHE A 65 -7.81 -8.14 14.60
C PHE A 65 -7.16 -9.40 14.04
N ASN A 66 -7.91 -10.15 13.25
CA ASN A 66 -7.34 -11.17 12.37
C ASN A 66 -6.69 -10.44 11.17
N THR A 67 -5.40 -10.19 11.27
CA THR A 67 -4.67 -9.29 10.40
C THR A 67 -3.97 -10.04 9.28
N PHE A 68 -4.24 -9.66 8.05
CA PHE A 68 -3.67 -10.22 6.83
C PHE A 68 -2.85 -9.18 6.09
N GLY A 69 -1.85 -9.66 5.36
CA GLY A 69 -1.19 -8.95 4.29
C GLY A 69 -0.93 -9.88 3.13
N TYR A 70 -0.86 -9.36 1.93
CA TYR A 70 -0.53 -10.16 0.74
C TYR A 70 0.29 -9.31 -0.23
N ASP A 71 1.08 -9.99 -1.06
CA ASP A 71 1.73 -9.34 -2.18
C ASP A 71 0.73 -9.27 -3.34
N MET A 72 0.44 -8.06 -3.83
CA MET A 72 -0.43 -7.89 -5.00
C MET A 72 0.14 -8.60 -6.22
N ILE A 73 -0.73 -9.04 -7.13
CA ILE A 73 -0.33 -9.64 -8.40
C ILE A 73 0.73 -8.78 -9.11
N GLY A 74 1.79 -9.40 -9.59
CA GLY A 74 2.93 -8.70 -10.21
C GLY A 74 3.95 -8.15 -9.20
N HIS A 75 3.70 -8.25 -7.89
CA HIS A 75 4.56 -7.68 -6.84
C HIS A 75 5.16 -8.77 -5.94
N GLY A 76 6.16 -8.37 -5.16
CA GLY A 76 6.76 -9.20 -4.11
C GLY A 76 7.19 -10.58 -4.60
N PHE A 77 6.71 -11.62 -3.93
CA PHE A 77 6.89 -13.02 -4.33
C PHE A 77 5.59 -13.66 -4.87
N THR A 78 4.53 -12.87 -5.04
CA THR A 78 3.35 -13.30 -5.81
C THR A 78 3.69 -13.44 -7.27
N GLU A 79 2.99 -14.32 -7.96
CA GLU A 79 3.15 -14.58 -9.39
C GLU A 79 3.05 -13.31 -10.23
N LYS A 80 3.87 -13.23 -11.29
CA LYS A 80 4.02 -12.04 -12.15
C LYS A 80 3.66 -12.36 -13.61
N PRO A 81 2.37 -12.58 -13.92
CA PRO A 81 1.95 -12.77 -15.29
C PRO A 81 2.30 -11.54 -16.15
N ASP A 82 2.68 -11.80 -17.40
CA ASP A 82 3.05 -10.75 -18.36
C ASP A 82 1.80 -10.00 -18.85
N LYS A 83 1.38 -9.01 -18.08
CA LYS A 83 0.20 -8.20 -18.39
C LYS A 83 0.23 -6.87 -17.66
N VAL A 84 -0.02 -5.78 -18.38
CA VAL A 84 -0.35 -4.47 -17.80
C VAL A 84 -1.72 -4.56 -17.11
N ARG A 85 -1.86 -3.96 -15.92
CA ARG A 85 -3.07 -4.04 -15.12
C ARG A 85 -3.64 -2.69 -14.74
N SER A 86 -4.95 -2.63 -14.82
CA SER A 86 -5.74 -1.55 -14.26
C SER A 86 -5.95 -1.72 -12.74
N THR A 87 -6.37 -0.65 -12.07
CA THR A 87 -6.74 -0.72 -10.65
C THR A 87 -7.96 -1.63 -10.39
N VAL A 88 -8.83 -1.81 -11.38
CA VAL A 88 -9.93 -2.79 -11.30
C VAL A 88 -9.36 -4.20 -11.15
N GLU A 89 -8.36 -4.58 -11.95
CA GLU A 89 -7.75 -5.92 -11.87
C GLU A 89 -7.00 -6.15 -10.55
N TYR A 90 -6.41 -5.12 -9.95
CA TYR A 90 -5.87 -5.22 -8.59
C TYR A 90 -6.98 -5.41 -7.54
N ALA A 91 -8.13 -4.74 -7.71
CA ALA A 91 -9.29 -4.93 -6.84
C ALA A 91 -9.89 -6.35 -7.00
N GLU A 92 -9.96 -6.89 -8.23
CA GLU A 92 -10.34 -8.29 -8.47
C GLU A 92 -9.39 -9.27 -7.80
N HIS A 93 -8.07 -9.03 -7.86
CA HIS A 93 -7.10 -9.85 -7.14
C HIS A 93 -7.30 -9.82 -5.62
N LEU A 94 -7.66 -8.66 -5.04
CA LEU A 94 -8.04 -8.57 -3.63
C LEU A 94 -9.29 -9.39 -3.34
N LYS A 95 -10.29 -9.36 -4.23
CA LYS A 95 -11.49 -10.19 -4.11
C LYS A 95 -11.13 -11.67 -4.12
N ASP A 96 -10.33 -12.11 -5.08
CA ASP A 96 -9.90 -13.50 -5.20
C ASP A 96 -9.11 -13.95 -3.96
N PHE A 97 -8.25 -13.06 -3.42
CA PHE A 97 -7.54 -13.31 -2.17
C PHE A 97 -8.51 -13.48 -0.98
N MET A 98 -9.47 -12.59 -0.83
CA MET A 98 -10.49 -12.69 0.21
C MET A 98 -11.30 -13.98 0.09
N ASP A 99 -11.69 -14.37 -1.13
CA ASP A 99 -12.46 -15.59 -1.37
C ASP A 99 -11.63 -16.84 -1.05
N ALA A 100 -10.37 -16.90 -1.48
CA ALA A 100 -9.45 -18.00 -1.17
C ALA A 100 -9.18 -18.14 0.34
N MET A 101 -9.12 -17.01 1.07
CA MET A 101 -8.95 -16.98 2.52
C MET A 101 -10.29 -17.09 3.28
N LYS A 102 -11.42 -17.24 2.59
CA LYS A 102 -12.79 -17.31 3.14
C LYS A 102 -13.19 -16.08 3.96
N ILE A 103 -12.64 -14.92 3.60
CA ILE A 103 -12.95 -13.63 4.22
C ILE A 103 -14.17 -13.02 3.55
N LYS A 104 -15.30 -13.00 4.21
CA LYS A 104 -16.53 -12.42 3.65
C LYS A 104 -16.53 -10.90 3.64
N LYS A 105 -16.01 -10.29 4.70
CA LYS A 105 -15.93 -8.84 4.88
C LYS A 105 -14.70 -8.49 5.70
N ALA A 106 -14.01 -7.41 5.35
CA ALA A 106 -12.80 -6.94 6.05
C ALA A 106 -12.75 -5.42 6.15
N SER A 107 -11.99 -4.92 7.13
CA SER A 107 -11.41 -3.59 7.06
C SER A 107 -10.16 -3.62 6.20
N LEU A 108 -9.88 -2.53 5.49
CA LEU A 108 -8.74 -2.42 4.59
C LEU A 108 -7.81 -1.29 5.05
N LEU A 109 -6.50 -1.55 5.02
CA LEU A 109 -5.47 -0.54 5.20
C LEU A 109 -4.62 -0.52 3.93
N GLY A 110 -4.66 0.57 3.19
CA GLY A 110 -3.96 0.71 1.92
C GLY A 110 -2.87 1.78 1.96
N LEU A 111 -1.68 1.44 1.47
CA LEU A 111 -0.55 2.35 1.30
C LEU A 111 -0.37 2.71 -0.17
N SER A 112 -0.43 4.00 -0.54
CA SER A 112 -0.14 4.48 -1.90
C SER A 112 -1.01 3.76 -2.95
N LEU A 113 -0.45 2.99 -3.88
CA LEU A 113 -1.23 2.14 -4.80
C LEU A 113 -2.24 1.27 -4.03
N GLY A 114 -1.86 0.74 -2.86
CA GLY A 114 -2.77 -0.03 -2.01
C GLY A 114 -3.97 0.79 -1.52
N SER A 115 -3.82 2.10 -1.29
CA SER A 115 -4.94 2.98 -0.93
C SER A 115 -5.92 3.16 -2.09
N TRP A 116 -5.38 3.25 -3.32
CA TRP A 116 -6.20 3.30 -4.53
C TRP A 116 -6.95 1.98 -4.75
N VAL A 117 -6.26 0.84 -4.64
CA VAL A 117 -6.87 -0.49 -4.74
C VAL A 117 -7.97 -0.69 -3.69
N ALA A 118 -7.71 -0.34 -2.42
CA ALA A 118 -8.70 -0.43 -1.35
C ALA A 118 -9.95 0.41 -1.64
N THR A 119 -9.76 1.62 -2.19
CA THR A 119 -10.87 2.52 -2.52
C THR A 119 -11.65 2.03 -3.75
N LYS A 120 -10.95 1.54 -4.78
CA LYS A 120 -11.61 0.94 -5.94
C LYS A 120 -12.39 -0.32 -5.55
N PHE A 121 -11.82 -1.14 -4.67
CA PHE A 121 -12.51 -2.30 -4.11
C PHE A 121 -13.78 -1.91 -3.31
N ALA A 122 -13.69 -0.87 -2.49
CA ALA A 122 -14.85 -0.38 -1.72
C ALA A 122 -15.96 0.21 -2.61
N SER A 123 -15.60 0.72 -3.79
CA SER A 123 -16.57 1.16 -4.80
C SER A 123 -17.26 -0.02 -5.50
N LEU A 124 -16.48 -1.05 -5.87
CA LEU A 124 -16.99 -2.21 -6.62
C LEU A 124 -17.73 -3.22 -5.72
N TYR A 125 -17.28 -3.41 -4.48
CA TYR A 125 -17.76 -4.43 -3.54
C TYR A 125 -18.08 -3.83 -2.17
N PRO A 126 -19.02 -2.86 -2.06
CA PRO A 126 -19.29 -2.13 -0.82
C PRO A 126 -19.72 -3.03 0.34
N GLU A 127 -20.33 -4.18 0.06
CA GLU A 127 -20.76 -5.16 1.08
C GLU A 127 -19.56 -5.94 1.69
N ARG A 128 -18.43 -5.96 0.99
CA ARG A 128 -17.21 -6.67 1.39
C ARG A 128 -16.28 -5.81 2.28
N VAL A 129 -16.57 -4.51 2.44
CA VAL A 129 -15.71 -3.56 3.15
C VAL A 129 -16.42 -3.01 4.39
N ASP A 130 -15.73 -3.08 5.54
CA ASP A 130 -16.18 -2.47 6.79
C ASP A 130 -15.67 -1.02 6.90
N LYS A 131 -14.34 -0.85 7.02
CA LYS A 131 -13.67 0.44 7.12
C LYS A 131 -12.44 0.47 6.20
N VAL A 132 -11.99 1.67 5.84
CA VAL A 132 -10.79 1.85 5.02
C VAL A 132 -9.87 2.86 5.69
N THR A 133 -8.59 2.52 5.82
CA THR A 133 -7.53 3.47 6.16
C THR A 133 -6.66 3.71 4.94
N MET A 134 -6.49 4.98 4.58
CA MET A 134 -5.65 5.42 3.47
C MET A 134 -4.37 6.04 4.00
N ILE A 135 -3.23 5.55 3.54
CA ILE A 135 -1.90 6.13 3.78
C ILE A 135 -1.36 6.58 2.43
N SER A 136 -0.89 7.81 2.32
CA SER A 136 -0.41 8.39 1.05
C SER A 136 -1.44 8.19 -0.05
N ALA A 137 -2.61 8.78 0.15
CA ALA A 137 -3.79 8.62 -0.70
C ALA A 137 -3.48 8.87 -2.18
N TRP A 138 -3.96 7.99 -3.06
CA TRP A 138 -3.71 8.06 -4.49
C TRP A 138 -4.95 7.67 -5.31
N GLY A 139 -4.93 7.94 -6.63
CA GLY A 139 -5.98 7.46 -7.54
C GLY A 139 -7.08 8.49 -7.85
N ARG A 140 -6.81 9.79 -7.64
CA ARG A 140 -7.72 10.85 -8.04
C ARG A 140 -7.46 11.29 -9.49
N PRO A 141 -8.52 11.65 -10.27
CA PRO A 141 -8.33 12.27 -11.57
C PRO A 141 -7.56 13.59 -11.47
N TYR A 142 -6.70 13.87 -12.43
CA TYR A 142 -6.12 15.20 -12.58
C TYR A 142 -7.14 16.15 -13.19
N THR A 143 -7.24 17.35 -12.62
CA THR A 143 -8.26 18.35 -12.99
C THR A 143 -7.68 19.55 -13.77
N SER A 144 -6.35 19.64 -13.85
CA SER A 144 -5.67 20.70 -14.61
C SER A 144 -4.50 20.16 -15.43
N GLN A 145 -4.13 20.88 -16.50
CA GLN A 145 -2.97 20.55 -17.31
C GLN A 145 -1.68 20.62 -16.49
N GLU A 146 -1.57 21.58 -15.58
CA GLU A 146 -0.42 21.72 -14.68
C GLU A 146 -0.23 20.47 -13.80
N GLN A 147 -1.30 19.93 -13.22
CA GLN A 147 -1.24 18.68 -12.46
C GLN A 147 -0.79 17.50 -13.32
N ILE A 148 -1.28 17.41 -14.55
CA ILE A 148 -0.89 16.36 -15.50
C ILE A 148 0.61 16.47 -15.81
N ASP A 149 1.12 17.66 -16.09
CA ASP A 149 2.52 17.88 -16.46
C ASP A 149 3.46 17.60 -15.27
N GLN A 150 3.11 18.08 -14.07
CA GLN A 150 3.85 17.78 -12.83
C GLN A 150 3.90 16.28 -12.54
N ASN A 151 2.77 15.59 -12.73
CA ASN A 151 2.73 14.15 -12.51
C ASN A 151 3.53 13.38 -13.59
N LYS A 152 3.48 13.81 -14.86
CA LYS A 152 4.30 13.22 -15.93
C LYS A 152 5.79 13.30 -15.61
N GLU A 153 6.27 14.44 -15.13
CA GLU A 153 7.66 14.61 -14.70
C GLU A 153 8.00 13.69 -13.51
N LEU A 154 7.14 13.67 -12.49
CA LEU A 154 7.32 12.81 -11.31
C LEU A 154 7.35 11.33 -11.68
N MET A 155 6.42 10.90 -12.51
CA MET A 155 6.30 9.50 -12.94
C MET A 155 7.45 9.09 -13.86
N SER A 156 7.92 9.97 -14.73
CA SER A 156 9.11 9.72 -15.56
C SER A 156 10.35 9.48 -14.71
N LYS A 157 10.65 10.37 -13.77
CA LYS A 157 11.77 10.21 -12.82
C LYS A 157 11.63 8.94 -11.95
N SER A 158 10.42 8.64 -11.50
CA SER A 158 10.12 7.43 -10.75
C SER A 158 10.34 6.17 -11.59
N ARG A 159 9.92 6.20 -12.86
CA ARG A 159 10.10 5.11 -13.82
C ARG A 159 11.59 4.82 -14.06
N GLU A 160 12.36 5.85 -14.41
CA GLU A 160 13.81 5.72 -14.66
C GLU A 160 14.52 5.08 -13.46
N ARG A 161 14.31 5.62 -12.26
CA ARG A 161 14.92 5.11 -11.04
C ARG A 161 14.51 3.65 -10.75
N ARG A 162 13.23 3.29 -10.90
CA ARG A 162 12.75 1.94 -10.60
C ARG A 162 13.24 0.93 -11.63
N ILE A 163 13.25 1.28 -12.89
CA ILE A 163 13.78 0.40 -13.96
C ILE A 163 15.29 0.21 -13.78
N ALA A 164 16.05 1.27 -13.49
CA ALA A 164 17.47 1.16 -13.20
C ALA A 164 17.73 0.25 -11.98
N ALA A 165 16.94 0.41 -10.92
CA ALA A 165 17.06 -0.40 -9.70
C ALA A 165 16.71 -1.89 -9.93
N VAL A 166 15.81 -2.21 -10.85
CA VAL A 166 15.48 -3.60 -11.19
C VAL A 166 16.53 -4.20 -12.14
N ILE A 167 17.10 -3.40 -13.05
CA ILE A 167 18.17 -3.86 -13.95
C ILE A 167 19.45 -4.17 -13.16
N ASN A 168 19.81 -3.31 -12.21
CA ASN A 168 20.99 -3.47 -11.37
C ASN A 168 20.62 -3.28 -9.89
N PRO A 169 20.08 -4.32 -9.23
CA PRO A 169 19.59 -4.22 -7.85
C PRO A 169 20.73 -4.27 -6.84
N THR A 170 21.50 -3.19 -6.75
CA THR A 170 22.53 -3.00 -5.75
C THR A 170 21.93 -2.51 -4.43
N TRP A 171 22.72 -2.52 -3.36
CA TRP A 171 22.28 -1.98 -2.06
C TRP A 171 21.97 -0.48 -2.15
N GLU A 172 22.84 0.26 -2.84
CA GLU A 172 22.73 1.70 -3.06
C GLU A 172 21.44 2.03 -3.83
N ALA A 173 21.13 1.26 -4.88
CA ALA A 173 19.88 1.44 -5.64
C ALA A 173 18.65 1.18 -4.77
N MET A 174 18.70 0.23 -3.84
CA MET A 174 17.60 0.00 -2.89
C MET A 174 17.49 1.15 -1.90
N ASP A 175 18.62 1.64 -1.36
CA ASP A 175 18.60 2.78 -0.44
C ASP A 175 18.04 4.04 -1.10
N GLU A 176 18.38 4.33 -2.35
CA GLU A 176 17.81 5.43 -3.14
C GLU A 176 16.28 5.30 -3.31
N VAL A 177 15.78 4.09 -3.58
CA VAL A 177 14.32 3.85 -3.65
C VAL A 177 13.66 4.16 -2.31
N PHE A 178 14.25 3.71 -1.19
CA PHE A 178 13.68 3.95 0.14
C PHE A 178 13.92 5.37 0.64
N ALA A 179 14.98 6.08 0.20
CA ALA A 179 15.24 7.47 0.55
C ALA A 179 14.12 8.41 0.11
N TRP A 180 13.48 8.09 -1.02
CA TRP A 180 12.29 8.83 -1.48
C TRP A 180 11.04 8.52 -0.64
N LEU A 181 10.92 7.28 -0.13
CA LEU A 181 9.75 6.83 0.64
C LEU A 181 9.82 7.20 2.13
N ILE A 182 11.04 7.23 2.69
CA ILE A 182 11.31 7.42 4.12
C ILE A 182 12.34 8.54 4.27
N LYS A 183 11.90 9.69 4.76
CA LYS A 183 12.72 10.89 4.90
C LYS A 183 13.82 10.72 5.94
N ASP A 184 13.49 10.13 7.08
CA ASP A 184 14.43 9.87 8.17
C ASP A 184 15.28 8.63 7.85
N PRO A 185 16.59 8.76 7.55
CA PRO A 185 17.43 7.62 7.24
C PRO A 185 17.55 6.61 8.38
N THR A 186 17.35 7.04 9.63
CA THR A 186 17.40 6.13 10.79
C THR A 186 16.21 5.17 10.84
N LYS A 187 15.16 5.46 10.09
CA LYS A 187 13.95 4.62 9.94
C LYS A 187 14.03 3.66 8.75
N ARG A 188 15.04 3.79 7.90
CA ARG A 188 15.25 2.86 6.78
C ARG A 188 15.86 1.56 7.30
N VAL A 189 14.97 0.57 7.48
CA VAL A 189 15.34 -0.73 8.05
C VAL A 189 16.14 -1.55 7.02
N PRO A 190 17.37 -1.99 7.31
CA PRO A 190 18.21 -2.74 6.37
C PRO A 190 17.53 -4.00 5.81
N ASP A 191 16.72 -4.68 6.61
CA ASP A 191 15.97 -5.87 6.16
C ASP A 191 15.03 -5.56 4.99
N LEU A 192 14.41 -4.37 4.97
CA LEU A 192 13.56 -3.95 3.85
C LEU A 192 14.37 -3.74 2.56
N LEU A 193 15.60 -3.20 2.69
CA LEU A 193 16.51 -3.02 1.56
C LEU A 193 16.93 -4.38 1.01
N ALA A 194 17.40 -5.28 1.89
CA ALA A 194 17.81 -6.63 1.52
C ALA A 194 16.68 -7.40 0.84
N LEU A 195 15.47 -7.33 1.40
CA LEU A 195 14.30 -8.00 0.85
C LEU A 195 13.91 -7.42 -0.53
N ARG A 196 13.92 -6.09 -0.66
CA ARG A 196 13.64 -5.44 -1.95
C ARG A 196 14.67 -5.84 -2.99
N GLN A 197 15.95 -5.95 -2.63
CA GLN A 197 17.02 -6.41 -3.51
C GLN A 197 16.76 -7.83 -4.01
N ILE A 198 16.36 -8.76 -3.13
CA ILE A 198 16.03 -10.15 -3.51
C ILE A 198 14.80 -10.18 -4.42
N ILE A 199 13.77 -9.40 -4.12
CA ILE A 199 12.57 -9.29 -4.96
C ILE A 199 12.95 -8.78 -6.36
N TYR A 200 13.79 -7.76 -6.45
CA TYR A 200 14.18 -7.17 -7.74
C TYR A 200 15.13 -8.04 -8.56
N ARG A 201 15.83 -9.02 -7.94
CA ARG A 201 16.65 -10.02 -8.61
C ARG A 201 15.84 -11.17 -9.24
N GLN A 202 14.53 -11.25 -9.00
CA GLN A 202 13.71 -12.29 -9.65
C GLN A 202 13.69 -12.08 -11.18
N PRO A 203 13.84 -13.13 -11.99
CA PRO A 203 13.98 -13.01 -13.45
C PRO A 203 12.84 -12.23 -14.13
N GLU A 204 11.62 -12.38 -13.61
CA GLU A 204 10.42 -11.73 -14.17
C GLU A 204 10.26 -10.28 -13.73
N MET A 205 11.08 -9.80 -12.77
CA MET A 205 10.78 -8.54 -12.07
C MET A 205 10.94 -7.33 -12.97
N LYS A 206 11.86 -7.33 -13.93
CA LYS A 206 12.02 -6.23 -14.89
C LYS A 206 10.71 -6.03 -15.66
N ARG A 207 10.22 -7.08 -16.31
CA ARG A 207 8.95 -7.04 -17.05
C ARG A 207 7.76 -6.69 -16.16
N ALA A 208 7.71 -7.27 -14.95
CA ALA A 208 6.65 -6.97 -14.00
C ALA A 208 6.66 -5.49 -13.61
N MET A 209 7.83 -4.89 -13.39
CA MET A 209 7.95 -3.47 -13.08
C MET A 209 7.52 -2.59 -14.26
N GLU A 210 7.90 -2.94 -15.49
CA GLU A 210 7.44 -2.26 -16.70
C GLU A 210 5.91 -2.29 -16.78
N ASN A 211 5.29 -3.46 -16.64
CA ASN A 211 3.83 -3.63 -16.65
C ASN A 211 3.13 -2.84 -15.52
N ILE A 212 3.72 -2.77 -14.32
CA ILE A 212 3.17 -1.98 -13.20
C ILE A 212 3.19 -0.49 -13.56
N LEU A 213 4.31 0.00 -14.11
CA LEU A 213 4.48 1.41 -14.45
C LEU A 213 3.62 1.82 -15.64
N ASP A 214 3.46 0.93 -16.64
CA ASP A 214 2.57 1.16 -17.79
C ASP A 214 1.09 1.22 -17.36
N GLY A 215 0.68 0.43 -16.38
CA GLY A 215 -0.66 0.49 -15.80
C GLY A 215 -0.95 1.76 -15.00
N LEU A 216 0.08 2.53 -14.65
CA LEU A 216 0.00 3.79 -13.90
C LEU A 216 0.44 4.98 -14.74
N ASP A 217 0.53 4.81 -16.06
CA ASP A 217 0.96 5.86 -16.99
C ASP A 217 0.02 7.07 -16.93
N PRO A 218 0.55 8.30 -16.85
CA PRO A 218 -0.25 9.51 -16.81
C PRO A 218 -1.23 9.69 -17.97
N ASP A 219 -0.91 9.17 -19.16
CA ASP A 219 -1.80 9.28 -20.32
C ASP A 219 -3.03 8.37 -20.22
N THR A 220 -2.94 7.26 -19.48
CA THR A 220 -4.06 6.35 -19.17
C THR A 220 -4.65 6.58 -17.78
N TRP A 221 -4.08 7.50 -17.01
CA TRP A 221 -4.41 7.73 -15.61
C TRP A 221 -5.89 7.90 -15.35
N ASN A 222 -6.54 8.81 -16.09
CA ASN A 222 -7.93 9.15 -15.85
C ASN A 222 -8.89 7.98 -16.13
N THR A 223 -8.48 6.98 -16.92
CA THR A 223 -9.28 5.76 -17.14
C THR A 223 -9.24 4.81 -15.94
N ASN A 224 -8.16 4.87 -15.16
CA ASN A 224 -7.95 4.06 -13.96
C ASN A 224 -8.37 4.79 -12.67
N ALA A 225 -8.34 6.12 -12.66
CA ALA A 225 -8.70 6.94 -11.51
C ALA A 225 -10.18 6.72 -11.13
N ILE A 226 -10.48 6.99 -9.84
CA ILE A 226 -11.84 6.84 -9.32
C ILE A 226 -12.57 8.17 -9.52
N PRO A 227 -13.63 8.23 -10.34
CA PRO A 227 -14.41 9.45 -10.57
C PRO A 227 -15.04 9.97 -9.27
N ASP A 228 -15.27 11.29 -9.20
CA ASP A 228 -15.88 11.95 -8.04
C ASP A 228 -17.22 11.33 -7.64
N GLU A 229 -18.06 11.02 -8.63
CA GLU A 229 -19.37 10.44 -8.39
C GLU A 229 -19.32 9.03 -7.79
N GLU A 230 -18.30 8.23 -8.13
CA GLU A 230 -18.07 6.94 -7.51
C GLU A 230 -17.65 7.11 -6.06
N VAL A 231 -16.69 8.04 -5.79
CA VAL A 231 -16.20 8.30 -4.42
C VAL A 231 -17.34 8.75 -3.51
N ARG A 232 -18.25 9.63 -3.99
CA ARG A 232 -19.40 10.10 -3.21
C ARG A 232 -20.41 9.00 -2.85
N LYS A 233 -20.42 7.87 -3.56
CA LYS A 233 -21.30 6.72 -3.31
C LYS A 233 -20.72 5.70 -2.34
N ILE A 234 -19.44 5.81 -1.98
CA ILE A 234 -18.79 4.87 -1.08
C ILE A 234 -19.39 5.00 0.33
N LYS A 235 -19.84 3.87 0.88
CA LYS A 235 -20.54 3.82 2.17
C LYS A 235 -19.60 3.56 3.35
N ALA A 236 -18.45 2.93 3.10
CA ALA A 236 -17.48 2.61 4.14
C ALA A 236 -16.98 3.87 4.88
N GLN A 237 -16.63 3.72 6.15
CA GLN A 237 -15.96 4.78 6.91
C GLN A 237 -14.48 4.83 6.54
N TYR A 238 -13.93 6.03 6.44
CA TYR A 238 -12.53 6.26 6.07
C TYR A 238 -11.74 6.97 7.16
N LEU A 239 -10.51 6.50 7.39
CA LEU A 239 -9.44 7.25 8.03
C LEU A 239 -8.42 7.61 6.94
N ILE A 240 -8.20 8.91 6.73
CA ILE A 240 -7.26 9.42 5.74
C ILE A 240 -6.07 9.99 6.48
N ILE A 241 -4.89 9.43 6.27
CA ILE A 241 -3.63 9.90 6.84
C ILE A 241 -2.90 10.75 5.83
N ALA A 242 -2.73 12.03 6.14
CA ALA A 242 -2.06 13.03 5.31
C ALA A 242 -0.70 13.41 5.90
N ALA A 243 0.39 13.12 5.20
CA ALA A 243 1.73 13.59 5.53
C ALA A 243 1.89 15.02 4.99
N VAL A 244 1.73 16.03 5.86
CA VAL A 244 1.57 17.43 5.41
C VAL A 244 2.85 18.17 5.09
N ASP A 245 4.02 17.63 5.46
CA ASP A 245 5.32 18.26 5.18
C ASP A 245 5.80 17.99 3.73
N HIS A 246 5.13 17.11 3.02
CA HIS A 246 5.37 16.82 1.62
C HIS A 246 4.19 17.36 0.79
N LYS A 247 4.40 18.50 0.13
CA LYS A 247 3.40 19.05 -0.81
C LYS A 247 3.53 18.32 -2.15
N ASP A 248 2.83 17.21 -2.26
CA ASP A 248 2.84 16.34 -3.43
C ASP A 248 1.43 15.87 -3.82
N VAL A 249 1.34 15.09 -4.88
CA VAL A 249 0.07 14.54 -5.39
C VAL A 249 -0.67 13.67 -4.37
N PHE A 250 0.03 13.09 -3.39
CA PHE A 250 -0.59 12.26 -2.36
C PHE A 250 -1.30 13.10 -1.32
N LEU A 251 -0.71 14.21 -0.90
CA LEU A 251 -1.35 15.17 0.01
C LEU A 251 -2.58 15.80 -0.65
N GLU A 252 -2.45 16.21 -1.91
CA GLU A 252 -3.57 16.77 -2.66
C GLU A 252 -4.70 15.75 -2.80
N SER A 253 -4.39 14.51 -3.16
CA SER A 253 -5.37 13.42 -3.22
C SER A 253 -6.06 13.18 -1.88
N ALA A 254 -5.32 13.24 -0.75
CA ALA A 254 -5.89 13.08 0.58
C ALA A 254 -6.97 14.14 0.87
N TYR A 255 -6.69 15.41 0.56
CA TYR A 255 -7.67 16.48 0.71
C TYR A 255 -8.86 16.36 -0.25
N GLN A 256 -8.64 15.89 -1.50
CA GLN A 256 -9.72 15.63 -2.44
C GLN A 256 -10.64 14.51 -1.93
N TYR A 257 -10.08 13.40 -1.45
CA TYR A 257 -10.86 12.32 -0.84
C TYR A 257 -11.63 12.79 0.40
N ALA A 258 -11.02 13.60 1.26
CA ALA A 258 -11.69 14.15 2.44
C ALA A 258 -12.90 15.02 2.11
N LYS A 259 -12.88 15.73 0.97
CA LYS A 259 -14.01 16.53 0.48
C LYS A 259 -15.14 15.68 -0.13
N LEU A 260 -14.82 14.50 -0.65
CA LEU A 260 -15.75 13.70 -1.47
C LEU A 260 -16.35 12.53 -0.71
N LEU A 261 -15.57 11.86 0.13
CA LEU A 261 -16.04 10.70 0.90
C LEU A 261 -17.05 11.14 1.96
N PRO A 262 -18.28 10.56 1.97
CA PRO A 262 -19.33 11.01 2.89
C PRO A 262 -19.01 10.73 4.36
N ASN A 263 -18.26 9.66 4.64
CA ASN A 263 -17.96 9.20 6.00
C ASN A 263 -16.43 9.12 6.15
N ASN A 264 -15.78 10.21 6.49
CA ASN A 264 -14.32 10.20 6.65
C ASN A 264 -13.84 11.03 7.84
N LYS A 265 -12.63 10.69 8.30
CA LYS A 265 -11.82 11.45 9.24
C LYS A 265 -10.45 11.66 8.61
N LEU A 266 -10.09 12.91 8.36
CA LEU A 266 -8.75 13.30 7.92
C LEU A 266 -7.88 13.56 9.15
N VAL A 267 -6.68 12.97 9.18
CA VAL A 267 -5.66 13.23 10.21
C VAL A 267 -4.37 13.63 9.53
N GLU A 268 -3.88 14.81 9.89
CA GLU A 268 -2.61 15.35 9.44
C GLU A 268 -1.47 14.88 10.35
N ILE A 269 -0.39 14.38 9.74
CA ILE A 269 0.81 13.93 10.47
C ILE A 269 2.01 14.73 9.97
N HIS A 270 2.75 15.32 10.92
CA HIS A 270 3.96 16.09 10.68
C HIS A 270 5.22 15.26 10.90
N GLY A 271 6.34 15.71 10.30
CA GLY A 271 7.65 15.08 10.45
C GLY A 271 7.80 13.76 9.70
N THR A 272 6.94 13.55 8.69
CA THR A 272 6.94 12.31 7.91
C THR A 272 6.94 12.58 6.41
N SER A 273 7.20 11.53 5.63
CA SER A 273 7.10 11.54 4.18
C SER A 273 6.05 10.52 3.68
N HIS A 274 6.41 9.73 2.66
CA HIS A 274 5.49 8.78 2.03
C HIS A 274 5.12 7.58 2.92
N PHE A 275 5.92 7.28 3.98
CA PHE A 275 5.68 6.16 4.91
C PHE A 275 5.39 6.62 6.35
N PRO A 276 4.35 7.44 6.62
CA PRO A 276 4.05 7.92 7.96
C PRO A 276 3.79 6.77 8.96
N HIS A 277 3.25 5.65 8.52
CA HIS A 277 3.02 4.45 9.31
C HIS A 277 4.31 3.79 9.86
N LEU A 278 5.44 4.07 9.22
CA LEU A 278 6.75 3.58 9.63
C LEU A 278 7.54 4.66 10.38
N GLU A 279 7.47 5.92 9.93
CA GLU A 279 8.20 7.04 10.53
C GLU A 279 7.61 7.44 11.88
N ARG A 280 6.29 7.27 12.08
CA ARG A 280 5.52 7.54 13.32
C ARG A 280 4.70 6.31 13.72
N THR A 281 5.37 5.16 13.83
CA THR A 281 4.71 3.84 13.99
C THR A 281 3.70 3.81 15.13
N ASP A 282 4.08 4.27 16.33
CA ASP A 282 3.22 4.14 17.52
C ASP A 282 2.00 5.05 17.43
N ASP A 283 2.19 6.30 16.97
CA ASP A 283 1.08 7.24 16.75
C ASP A 283 0.12 6.70 15.69
N PHE A 284 0.65 6.20 14.58
CA PHE A 284 -0.16 5.63 13.50
C PHE A 284 -0.93 4.39 13.99
N ASN A 285 -0.26 3.44 14.64
CA ASN A 285 -0.90 2.21 15.12
C ASN A 285 -2.04 2.55 16.10
N ARG A 286 -1.82 3.45 17.07
CA ARG A 286 -2.84 3.88 18.01
C ARG A 286 -4.04 4.50 17.29
N LEU A 287 -3.82 5.47 16.41
CA LEU A 287 -4.89 6.16 15.66
C LEU A 287 -5.71 5.18 14.81
N ASN A 288 -5.02 4.26 14.12
CA ASN A 288 -5.69 3.32 13.24
C ASN A 288 -6.49 2.27 14.03
N ILE A 289 -5.94 1.76 15.12
CA ILE A 289 -6.64 0.79 15.99
C ILE A 289 -7.88 1.44 16.61
N GLU A 290 -7.78 2.65 17.15
CA GLU A 290 -8.92 3.40 17.68
C GLU A 290 -10.02 3.57 16.63
N PHE A 291 -9.66 4.01 15.43
CA PHE A 291 -10.61 4.14 14.31
C PHE A 291 -11.27 2.81 13.95
N LEU A 292 -10.49 1.74 13.82
CA LEU A 292 -11.02 0.42 13.45
C LEU A 292 -11.96 -0.14 14.53
N GLN A 293 -11.71 0.16 15.80
CA GLN A 293 -12.57 -0.22 16.94
C GLN A 293 -13.79 0.68 17.09
N GLY A 294 -13.88 1.81 16.35
CA GLY A 294 -14.99 2.76 16.45
C GLY A 294 -14.91 3.72 17.64
N ARG A 295 -13.70 4.05 18.05
CA ARG A 295 -13.38 5.00 19.13
C ARG A 295 -12.95 6.35 18.59
#